data_debcce585d312f8fb6c03de9d90080ec
#
_entry.id   debcce585d312f8fb6c03de9d90080ec
#
_cell.length_a   1.000
_cell.length_b   1.000
_cell.length_c   1.000
_cell.angle_alpha   90.00
_cell.angle_beta   90.00
_cell.angle_gamma   90.00
#
_symmetry.space_group_name_H-M   'P 1'
#
loop_
_entity.id
_entity.type
_entity.pdbx_description
1 polymer ?
#
loop_
_entity_poly.entity_id
_entity_poly.type
_entity_poly.pdbx_seq_one_letter_code
_entity_poly.pdbx_strand_id
1 'polypeptide(L)'
;MSSDVGKVGEAERMYRQSMAIRRAIGLPTTEQLDRLEALILNKDKFDDADALIKELLPSTTIGLSDYVDLFILRTDLLARRGRWKEAAADAAQVVEFCPENHESYHMLAPLLVASGDLEGYQLLCRRIVARFGGTSTLAVADRMAKDCLILPSARVDLEPVAAMAEFAVTKGADASTAPFYQCCKALAEYRQGHFAGAVEWAERAAKNPFPYSQAEAYAILAMSRYQLKQVADARAALVNGDTVVAEHLPKLGPQRLGLDWRDWIIVHALLDEAHGLIEGATSTNMKWR
;
A
#
# COMPACT_ATOMS: atom_id res chain seq x y z
N MET A 1 10.39 14.08 -16.46
CA MET A 1 10.58 12.80 -17.20
C MET A 1 11.78 11.96 -16.70
N SER A 2 12.58 12.41 -15.73
CA SER A 2 13.82 11.67 -15.33
C SER A 2 13.68 10.86 -14.03
N SER A 3 12.63 11.05 -13.19
CA SER A 3 12.50 10.37 -11.89
C SER A 3 11.90 8.97 -11.94
N ASP A 4 11.01 8.69 -12.89
CA ASP A 4 10.37 7.36 -12.96
C ASP A 4 11.26 6.29 -13.59
N VAL A 5 12.15 6.69 -14.50
CA VAL A 5 13.17 5.77 -15.07
C VAL A 5 14.16 5.34 -13.98
N GLY A 6 14.47 6.21 -13.01
CA GLY A 6 15.33 5.89 -11.87
C GLY A 6 14.73 4.85 -10.93
N LYS A 7 13.44 4.96 -10.60
CA LYS A 7 12.76 4.05 -9.67
C LYS A 7 12.50 2.66 -10.25
N VAL A 8 12.14 2.58 -11.53
CA VAL A 8 12.05 1.29 -12.24
C VAL A 8 13.43 0.60 -12.27
N GLY A 9 14.50 1.35 -12.48
CA GLY A 9 15.86 0.83 -12.42
C GLY A 9 16.29 0.41 -11.00
N GLU A 10 15.72 1.01 -9.94
CA GLU A 10 16.02 0.64 -8.56
C GLU A 10 15.31 -0.64 -8.13
N ALA A 11 14.04 -0.80 -8.47
CA ALA A 11 13.31 -2.04 -8.21
C ALA A 11 13.87 -3.21 -9.03
N GLU A 12 14.21 -2.97 -10.28
CA GLU A 12 14.91 -3.93 -11.13
C GLU A 12 16.25 -4.35 -10.53
N ARG A 13 17.02 -3.38 -10.02
CA ARG A 13 18.29 -3.64 -9.34
C ARG A 13 18.10 -4.43 -8.05
N MET A 14 17.11 -4.07 -7.21
CA MET A 14 16.81 -4.81 -5.98
C MET A 14 16.36 -6.24 -6.26
N TYR A 15 15.54 -6.44 -7.30
CA TYR A 15 15.13 -7.77 -7.74
C TYR A 15 16.31 -8.59 -8.24
N ARG A 16 17.15 -8.03 -9.12
CA ARG A 16 18.38 -8.68 -9.60
C ARG A 16 19.35 -8.99 -8.46
N GLN A 17 19.44 -8.10 -7.47
CA GLN A 17 20.29 -8.32 -6.29
C GLN A 17 19.74 -9.44 -5.42
N SER A 18 18.42 -9.53 -5.23
CA SER A 18 17.78 -10.66 -4.54
C SER A 18 18.04 -11.99 -5.26
N MET A 19 17.89 -12.02 -6.58
CA MET A 19 18.16 -13.21 -7.38
C MET A 19 19.66 -13.59 -7.37
N ALA A 20 20.56 -12.60 -7.39
CA ALA A 20 21.99 -12.84 -7.25
C ALA A 20 22.37 -13.44 -5.90
N ILE A 21 21.73 -12.97 -4.81
CA ILE A 21 21.91 -13.54 -3.47
C ILE A 21 21.41 -14.98 -3.44
N ARG A 22 20.24 -15.29 -4.00
CA ARG A 22 19.70 -16.67 -4.09
C ARG A 22 20.67 -17.60 -4.81
N ARG A 23 21.24 -17.16 -5.94
CA ARG A 23 22.29 -17.91 -6.67
C ARG A 23 23.54 -18.13 -5.81
N ALA A 24 23.98 -17.09 -5.09
CA ALA A 24 25.18 -17.16 -4.25
C ALA A 24 25.05 -18.12 -3.06
N ILE A 25 23.86 -18.32 -2.52
CA ILE A 25 23.58 -19.25 -1.41
C ILE A 25 23.15 -20.65 -1.89
N GLY A 26 23.24 -20.93 -3.20
CA GLY A 26 23.00 -22.26 -3.77
C GLY A 26 21.54 -22.69 -3.80
N LEU A 27 20.58 -21.76 -3.71
CA LEU A 27 19.17 -22.07 -3.96
C LEU A 27 18.97 -22.36 -5.46
N PRO A 28 18.29 -23.44 -5.81
CA PRO A 28 18.06 -23.78 -7.22
C PRO A 28 17.23 -22.68 -7.90
N THR A 29 17.85 -22.01 -8.87
CA THR A 29 17.16 -21.16 -9.82
C THR A 29 16.78 -22.05 -10.99
N THR A 30 15.50 -22.26 -11.20
CA THR A 30 15.06 -23.02 -12.39
C THR A 30 15.14 -22.12 -13.61
N GLU A 31 15.37 -22.68 -14.78
CA GLU A 31 15.32 -21.98 -16.07
C GLU A 31 14.00 -21.19 -16.24
N GLN A 32 12.90 -21.75 -15.68
CA GLN A 32 11.59 -21.10 -15.69
C GLN A 32 11.57 -19.80 -14.85
N LEU A 33 12.25 -19.75 -13.69
CA LEU A 33 12.33 -18.54 -12.88
C LEU A 33 13.17 -17.46 -13.58
N ASP A 34 14.27 -17.83 -14.22
CA ASP A 34 15.09 -16.92 -15.02
C ASP A 34 14.28 -16.35 -16.21
N ARG A 35 13.48 -17.21 -16.86
CA ARG A 35 12.56 -16.79 -17.94
C ARG A 35 11.46 -15.86 -17.41
N LEU A 36 10.89 -16.15 -16.24
CA LEU A 36 9.88 -15.31 -15.60
C LEU A 36 10.44 -13.93 -15.28
N GLU A 37 11.66 -13.87 -14.73
CA GLU A 37 12.35 -12.59 -14.49
C GLU A 37 12.45 -11.76 -15.78
N ALA A 38 12.90 -12.36 -16.88
CA ALA A 38 13.03 -11.68 -18.16
C ALA A 38 11.67 -11.17 -18.69
N LEU A 39 10.58 -11.90 -18.46
CA LEU A 39 9.23 -11.48 -18.85
C LEU A 39 8.70 -10.33 -18.00
N ILE A 40 8.96 -10.36 -16.69
CA ILE A 40 8.53 -9.31 -15.74
C ILE A 40 9.25 -7.98 -16.05
N LEU A 41 10.53 -8.04 -16.42
CA LEU A 41 11.30 -6.86 -16.79
C LEU A 41 10.83 -6.26 -18.13
N ASN A 42 10.17 -7.04 -18.97
CA ASN A 42 9.59 -6.57 -20.21
C ASN A 42 8.15 -6.13 -20.02
N LYS A 43 7.93 -4.81 -19.99
CA LYS A 43 6.61 -4.19 -19.73
C LYS A 43 5.47 -4.67 -20.65
N ASP A 44 5.80 -5.20 -21.83
CA ASP A 44 4.83 -5.66 -22.82
C ASP A 44 4.51 -7.16 -22.70
N LYS A 45 5.20 -7.89 -21.80
CA LYS A 45 5.12 -9.34 -21.63
C LYS A 45 4.35 -9.80 -20.41
N PHE A 46 3.44 -8.96 -19.90
CA PHE A 46 2.64 -9.27 -18.71
C PHE A 46 1.84 -10.59 -18.85
N ASP A 47 1.14 -10.76 -19.97
CA ASP A 47 0.28 -11.94 -20.15
C ASP A 47 1.12 -13.22 -20.27
N ASP A 48 2.31 -13.13 -20.87
CA ASP A 48 3.27 -14.23 -20.93
C ASP A 48 3.81 -14.57 -19.53
N ALA A 49 4.09 -13.55 -18.69
CA ALA A 49 4.52 -13.75 -17.31
C ALA A 49 3.42 -14.39 -16.46
N ASP A 50 2.18 -13.89 -16.53
CA ASP A 50 1.03 -14.45 -15.81
C ASP A 50 0.74 -15.91 -16.22
N ALA A 51 0.82 -16.20 -17.53
CA ALA A 51 0.67 -17.55 -18.05
C ALA A 51 1.75 -18.50 -17.50
N LEU A 52 3.02 -18.06 -17.52
CA LEU A 52 4.13 -18.87 -16.99
C LEU A 52 4.01 -19.11 -15.48
N ILE A 53 3.59 -18.11 -14.69
CA ILE A 53 3.35 -18.29 -13.25
C ILE A 53 2.24 -19.32 -13.02
N LYS A 54 1.13 -19.25 -13.78
CA LYS A 54 0.03 -20.24 -13.69
C LYS A 54 0.47 -21.65 -14.04
N GLU A 55 1.40 -21.81 -14.97
CA GLU A 55 1.99 -23.08 -15.32
C GLU A 55 2.87 -23.64 -14.19
N LEU A 56 3.65 -22.76 -13.53
CA LEU A 56 4.60 -23.15 -12.49
C LEU A 56 3.93 -23.46 -11.14
N LEU A 57 2.86 -22.75 -10.77
CA LEU A 57 2.20 -22.91 -9.47
C LEU A 57 1.75 -24.34 -9.12
N PRO A 58 1.24 -25.18 -10.06
CA PRO A 58 0.87 -26.55 -9.76
C PRO A 58 2.06 -27.51 -9.65
N SER A 59 3.30 -27.06 -9.91
CA SER A 59 4.46 -27.94 -9.93
C SER A 59 4.89 -28.39 -8.53
N THR A 60 4.94 -29.70 -8.32
CA THR A 60 5.40 -30.30 -7.06
C THR A 60 6.93 -30.25 -6.88
N THR A 61 7.67 -29.76 -7.87
CA THR A 61 9.14 -29.67 -7.86
C THR A 61 9.66 -28.33 -7.33
N ILE A 62 8.76 -27.35 -7.11
CA ILE A 62 9.11 -26.03 -6.62
C ILE A 62 9.11 -26.05 -5.08
N GLY A 63 10.16 -25.56 -4.47
CA GLY A 63 10.23 -25.39 -3.01
C GLY A 63 9.21 -24.40 -2.49
N LEU A 64 8.81 -24.52 -1.21
CA LEU A 64 7.82 -23.62 -0.59
C LEU A 64 8.22 -22.14 -0.72
N SER A 65 9.49 -21.80 -0.57
CA SER A 65 10.00 -20.44 -0.73
C SER A 65 9.74 -19.88 -2.14
N ASP A 66 10.06 -20.68 -3.17
CA ASP A 66 9.88 -20.29 -4.56
C ASP A 66 8.40 -20.16 -4.92
N TYR A 67 7.56 -21.00 -4.31
CA TYR A 67 6.11 -20.94 -4.44
C TYR A 67 5.55 -19.63 -3.88
N VAL A 68 5.99 -19.21 -2.70
CA VAL A 68 5.63 -17.93 -2.08
C VAL A 68 6.08 -16.76 -2.96
N ASP A 69 7.31 -16.79 -3.48
CA ASP A 69 7.84 -15.74 -4.35
C ASP A 69 7.04 -15.62 -5.65
N LEU A 70 6.58 -16.74 -6.24
CA LEU A 70 5.71 -16.71 -7.41
C LEU A 70 4.37 -16.02 -7.13
N PHE A 71 3.76 -16.26 -5.95
CA PHE A 71 2.54 -15.56 -5.55
C PHE A 71 2.78 -14.06 -5.34
N ILE A 72 3.89 -13.68 -4.70
CA ILE A 72 4.27 -12.27 -4.52
C ILE A 72 4.41 -11.58 -5.88
N LEU A 73 5.15 -12.18 -6.81
CA LEU A 73 5.38 -11.65 -8.15
C LEU A 73 4.06 -11.50 -8.93
N ARG A 74 3.21 -12.55 -8.89
CA ARG A 74 1.92 -12.49 -9.57
C ARG A 74 0.99 -11.45 -8.95
N THR A 75 0.96 -11.34 -7.63
CA THR A 75 0.21 -10.29 -6.93
C THR A 75 0.62 -8.91 -7.43
N ASP A 76 1.92 -8.62 -7.49
CA ASP A 76 2.43 -7.33 -7.96
C ASP A 76 2.03 -7.04 -9.41
N LEU A 77 2.17 -8.03 -10.30
CA LEU A 77 1.76 -7.92 -11.71
C LEU A 77 0.26 -7.67 -11.86
N LEU A 78 -0.57 -8.42 -11.14
CA LEU A 78 -2.03 -8.30 -11.18
C LEU A 78 -2.49 -6.96 -10.61
N ALA A 79 -1.90 -6.53 -9.48
CA ALA A 79 -2.20 -5.25 -8.84
C ALA A 79 -1.92 -4.07 -9.77
N ARG A 80 -0.76 -4.04 -10.43
CA ARG A 80 -0.41 -2.98 -11.40
C ARG A 80 -1.35 -2.92 -12.60
N ARG A 81 -2.07 -4.00 -12.91
CA ARG A 81 -3.05 -4.10 -13.98
C ARG A 81 -4.48 -3.87 -13.53
N GLY A 82 -4.71 -3.54 -12.25
CA GLY A 82 -6.05 -3.34 -11.72
C GLY A 82 -6.87 -4.62 -11.54
N ARG A 83 -6.22 -5.80 -11.60
CA ARG A 83 -6.87 -7.11 -11.36
C ARG A 83 -6.94 -7.40 -9.85
N TRP A 84 -7.58 -6.48 -9.12
CA TRP A 84 -7.55 -6.40 -7.64
C TRP A 84 -8.00 -7.67 -6.95
N LYS A 85 -9.09 -8.30 -7.41
CA LYS A 85 -9.63 -9.53 -6.80
C LYS A 85 -8.66 -10.69 -6.90
N GLU A 86 -8.01 -10.84 -8.05
CA GLU A 86 -7.06 -11.92 -8.28
C GLU A 86 -5.76 -11.65 -7.51
N ALA A 87 -5.29 -10.41 -7.50
CA ALA A 87 -4.16 -10.00 -6.69
C ALA A 87 -4.41 -10.23 -5.18
N ALA A 88 -5.60 -9.91 -4.69
CA ALA A 88 -5.98 -10.15 -3.30
C ALA A 88 -6.01 -11.64 -2.96
N ALA A 89 -6.49 -12.49 -3.88
CA ALA A 89 -6.50 -13.94 -3.67
C ALA A 89 -5.08 -14.50 -3.54
N ASP A 90 -4.14 -14.04 -4.37
CA ASP A 90 -2.73 -14.44 -4.29
C ASP A 90 -2.06 -13.93 -3.02
N ALA A 91 -2.25 -12.65 -2.70
CA ALA A 91 -1.70 -12.06 -1.49
C ALA A 91 -2.23 -12.77 -0.21
N ALA A 92 -3.48 -13.21 -0.22
CA ALA A 92 -4.04 -13.97 0.88
C ALA A 92 -3.31 -15.31 1.08
N GLN A 93 -2.92 -15.99 -0.01
CA GLN A 93 -2.10 -17.21 0.09
C GLN A 93 -0.73 -16.90 0.72
N VAL A 94 -0.09 -15.77 0.34
CA VAL A 94 1.19 -15.38 0.93
C VAL A 94 1.04 -15.14 2.44
N VAL A 95 -0.05 -14.52 2.90
CA VAL A 95 -0.33 -14.34 4.34
C VAL A 95 -0.49 -15.67 5.06
N GLU A 96 -1.12 -16.67 4.43
CA GLU A 96 -1.26 -18.00 5.04
C GLU A 96 0.08 -18.76 5.11
N PHE A 97 0.94 -18.64 4.09
CA PHE A 97 2.24 -19.28 4.09
C PHE A 97 3.26 -18.57 4.99
N CYS A 98 3.19 -17.24 5.09
CA CYS A 98 4.14 -16.41 5.83
C CYS A 98 3.42 -15.50 6.86
N PRO A 99 2.72 -16.07 7.86
CA PRO A 99 1.87 -15.31 8.76
C PRO A 99 2.65 -14.36 9.69
N GLU A 100 3.97 -14.52 9.85
CA GLU A 100 4.82 -13.62 10.61
C GLU A 100 5.39 -12.46 9.77
N ASN A 101 5.22 -12.51 8.45
CA ASN A 101 5.76 -11.49 7.56
C ASN A 101 4.75 -10.34 7.38
N HIS A 102 5.00 -9.20 8.01
CA HIS A 102 4.14 -8.02 7.92
C HIS A 102 4.00 -7.48 6.49
N GLU A 103 4.99 -7.67 5.61
CA GLU A 103 4.92 -7.24 4.21
C GLU A 103 3.76 -7.91 3.46
N SER A 104 3.45 -9.17 3.80
CA SER A 104 2.32 -9.90 3.21
C SER A 104 0.99 -9.24 3.55
N TYR A 105 0.84 -8.77 4.80
CA TYR A 105 -0.35 -8.05 5.25
C TYR A 105 -0.45 -6.68 4.59
N HIS A 106 0.67 -5.96 4.51
CA HIS A 106 0.76 -4.66 3.85
C HIS A 106 0.49 -4.73 2.34
N MET A 107 0.76 -5.87 1.73
CA MET A 107 0.38 -6.14 0.34
C MET A 107 -1.12 -6.42 0.20
N LEU A 108 -1.70 -7.19 1.13
CA LEU A 108 -3.09 -7.64 1.06
C LEU A 108 -4.11 -6.54 1.42
N ALA A 109 -3.83 -5.71 2.42
CA ALA A 109 -4.78 -4.72 2.94
C ALA A 109 -5.33 -3.76 1.85
N PRO A 110 -4.49 -3.06 1.06
CA PRO A 110 -4.98 -2.18 0.01
C PRO A 110 -5.71 -2.94 -1.10
N LEU A 111 -5.33 -4.19 -1.40
CA LEU A 111 -5.99 -5.01 -2.43
C LEU A 111 -7.41 -5.39 -2.03
N LEU A 112 -7.65 -5.71 -0.75
CA LEU A 112 -8.99 -5.98 -0.24
C LEU A 112 -9.86 -4.72 -0.34
N VAL A 113 -9.30 -3.55 -0.04
CA VAL A 113 -9.98 -2.26 -0.22
C VAL A 113 -10.32 -2.03 -1.70
N ALA A 114 -9.34 -2.15 -2.60
CA ALA A 114 -9.53 -1.93 -4.02
C ALA A 114 -10.49 -2.94 -4.68
N SER A 115 -10.54 -4.18 -4.19
CA SER A 115 -11.46 -5.21 -4.67
C SER A 115 -12.88 -5.07 -4.10
N GLY A 116 -13.07 -4.22 -3.08
CA GLY A 116 -14.34 -4.05 -2.38
C GLY A 116 -14.67 -5.18 -1.40
N ASP A 117 -13.69 -5.99 -1.01
CA ASP A 117 -13.85 -7.06 -0.02
C ASP A 117 -13.72 -6.50 1.40
N LEU A 118 -14.80 -5.87 1.86
CA LEU A 118 -14.85 -5.24 3.18
C LEU A 118 -14.75 -6.26 4.31
N GLU A 119 -15.34 -7.44 4.14
CA GLU A 119 -15.30 -8.49 5.16
C GLU A 119 -13.88 -9.06 5.32
N GLY A 120 -13.22 -9.36 4.20
CA GLY A 120 -11.81 -9.77 4.19
C GLY A 120 -10.90 -8.70 4.82
N TYR A 121 -11.12 -7.43 4.49
CA TYR A 121 -10.36 -6.33 5.08
C TYR A 121 -10.54 -6.25 6.61
N GLN A 122 -11.77 -6.35 7.11
CA GLN A 122 -12.04 -6.34 8.56
C GLN A 122 -11.40 -7.55 9.28
N LEU A 123 -11.42 -8.71 8.65
CA LEU A 123 -10.76 -9.90 9.19
C LEU A 123 -9.24 -9.70 9.24
N LEU A 124 -8.65 -9.17 8.17
CA LEU A 124 -7.22 -8.87 8.11
C LEU A 124 -6.80 -7.89 9.21
N CYS A 125 -7.55 -6.79 9.41
CA CYS A 125 -7.27 -5.81 10.46
C CYS A 125 -7.27 -6.45 11.86
N ARG A 126 -8.21 -7.34 12.15
CA ARG A 126 -8.21 -8.09 13.43
C ARG A 126 -6.96 -8.98 13.57
N ARG A 127 -6.54 -9.64 12.50
CA ARG A 127 -5.30 -10.46 12.48
C ARG A 127 -4.06 -9.58 12.70
N ILE A 128 -4.00 -8.40 12.07
CA ILE A 128 -2.91 -7.42 12.25
C ILE A 128 -2.79 -7.02 13.71
N VAL A 129 -3.88 -6.58 14.33
CA VAL A 129 -3.87 -6.15 15.74
C VAL A 129 -3.45 -7.29 16.67
N ALA A 130 -4.01 -8.50 16.48
CA ALA A 130 -3.68 -9.64 17.30
C ALA A 130 -2.21 -10.06 17.20
N ARG A 131 -1.58 -9.89 16.05
CA ARG A 131 -0.21 -10.36 15.79
C ARG A 131 0.86 -9.30 16.01
N PHE A 132 0.59 -8.07 15.56
CA PHE A 132 1.57 -7.00 15.50
C PHE A 132 1.30 -5.83 16.46
N GLY A 133 0.18 -5.82 17.18
CA GLY A 133 -0.21 -4.71 18.07
C GLY A 133 0.80 -4.36 19.16
N GLY A 134 1.69 -5.31 19.54
CA GLY A 134 2.78 -5.09 20.49
C GLY A 134 4.17 -4.98 19.85
N THR A 135 4.27 -4.70 18.55
CA THR A 135 5.56 -4.66 17.84
C THR A 135 6.48 -3.56 18.36
N SER A 136 7.79 -3.83 18.38
CA SER A 136 8.85 -2.87 18.69
C SER A 136 9.65 -2.43 17.45
N THR A 137 9.19 -2.78 16.25
CA THR A 137 9.84 -2.43 14.97
C THR A 137 9.08 -1.28 14.30
N LEU A 138 9.76 -0.17 14.03
CA LEU A 138 9.15 1.07 13.52
C LEU A 138 8.38 0.85 12.21
N ALA A 139 9.00 0.19 11.23
CA ALA A 139 8.37 -0.06 9.93
C ALA A 139 7.15 -0.99 10.04
N VAL A 140 7.19 -1.98 10.95
CA VAL A 140 6.04 -2.85 11.21
C VAL A 140 4.91 -2.06 11.85
N ALA A 141 5.22 -1.25 12.86
CA ALA A 141 4.23 -0.43 13.57
C ALA A 141 3.51 0.54 12.62
N ASP A 142 4.28 1.26 11.80
CA ASP A 142 3.73 2.20 10.81
C ASP A 142 2.81 1.51 9.80
N ARG A 143 3.32 0.48 9.12
CA ARG A 143 2.57 -0.21 8.07
C ARG A 143 1.31 -0.88 8.60
N MET A 144 1.43 -1.61 9.69
CA MET A 144 0.31 -2.35 10.27
C MET A 144 -0.77 -1.42 10.83
N ALA A 145 -0.37 -0.29 11.42
CA ALA A 145 -1.32 0.73 11.82
C ALA A 145 -2.02 1.35 10.59
N LYS A 146 -1.26 1.78 9.57
CA LYS A 146 -1.81 2.37 8.35
C LYS A 146 -2.80 1.42 7.67
N ASP A 147 -2.45 0.14 7.54
CA ASP A 147 -3.30 -0.88 6.93
C ASP A 147 -4.66 -1.03 7.62
N CYS A 148 -4.71 -0.88 8.94
CA CYS A 148 -5.97 -0.91 9.71
C CYS A 148 -6.77 0.40 9.61
N LEU A 149 -6.17 1.49 9.12
CA LEU A 149 -6.77 2.82 9.09
C LEU A 149 -7.25 3.26 7.70
N ILE A 150 -7.02 2.47 6.65
CA ILE A 150 -7.39 2.82 5.25
C ILE A 150 -8.89 3.16 5.19
N LEU A 151 -9.74 2.29 5.74
CA LEU A 151 -11.19 2.52 5.77
C LEU A 151 -11.69 2.76 7.21
N PRO A 152 -12.71 3.64 7.41
CA PRO A 152 -13.32 3.87 8.71
C PRO A 152 -14.04 2.64 9.26
N SER A 153 -14.35 1.67 8.40
CA SER A 153 -15.13 0.48 8.71
C SER A 153 -14.28 -0.75 9.08
N ALA A 154 -13.03 -0.57 9.50
CA ALA A 154 -12.13 -1.67 9.85
C ALA A 154 -12.67 -2.59 10.96
N ARG A 155 -13.59 -2.10 11.83
CA ARG A 155 -14.20 -2.83 12.96
C ARG A 155 -13.16 -3.49 13.87
N VAL A 156 -12.11 -2.76 14.18
CA VAL A 156 -11.04 -3.16 15.10
C VAL A 156 -10.96 -2.15 16.24
N ASP A 157 -10.44 -2.58 17.35
CA ASP A 157 -10.09 -1.67 18.43
C ASP A 157 -9.00 -0.71 17.95
N LEU A 158 -9.28 0.59 17.99
CA LEU A 158 -8.36 1.62 17.54
C LEU A 158 -7.24 1.91 18.56
N GLU A 159 -7.37 1.49 19.82
CA GLU A 159 -6.35 1.77 20.82
C GLU A 159 -4.99 1.13 20.48
N PRO A 160 -4.88 -0.18 20.19
CA PRO A 160 -3.60 -0.77 19.78
C PRO A 160 -3.12 -0.25 18.42
N VAL A 161 -4.01 0.11 17.50
CA VAL A 161 -3.64 0.71 16.21
C VAL A 161 -3.03 2.09 16.41
N ALA A 162 -3.64 2.93 17.24
CA ALA A 162 -3.11 4.25 17.58
C ALA A 162 -1.80 4.17 18.37
N ALA A 163 -1.67 3.17 19.24
CA ALA A 163 -0.41 2.92 19.96
C ALA A 163 0.74 2.56 19.02
N MET A 164 0.51 1.76 17.97
CA MET A 164 1.50 1.49 16.93
C MET A 164 1.90 2.77 16.18
N ALA A 165 0.93 3.59 15.77
CA ALA A 165 1.20 4.86 15.08
C ALA A 165 1.99 5.85 15.98
N GLU A 166 1.62 5.95 17.26
CA GLU A 166 2.33 6.76 18.26
C GLU A 166 3.77 6.27 18.48
N PHE A 167 3.95 4.96 18.60
CA PHE A 167 5.28 4.35 18.74
C PHE A 167 6.17 4.69 17.53
N ALA A 168 5.65 4.53 16.30
CA ALA A 168 6.40 4.79 15.08
C ALA A 168 6.84 6.27 15.00
N VAL A 169 5.93 7.22 15.22
CA VAL A 169 6.25 8.66 15.12
C VAL A 169 7.17 9.15 16.22
N THR A 170 7.01 8.63 17.45
CA THR A 170 7.81 9.07 18.61
C THR A 170 9.22 8.50 18.57
N LYS A 171 9.36 7.19 18.29
CA LYS A 171 10.67 6.52 18.25
C LYS A 171 11.40 6.69 16.93
N GLY A 172 10.68 7.01 15.86
CA GLY A 172 11.21 7.24 14.53
C GLY A 172 11.34 8.71 14.13
N ALA A 173 11.30 9.65 15.07
CA ALA A 173 11.30 11.10 14.79
C ALA A 173 12.49 11.58 13.95
N ASP A 174 13.67 10.99 14.17
CA ASP A 174 14.92 11.33 13.46
C ASP A 174 15.20 10.42 12.27
N ALA A 175 14.31 9.47 11.95
CA ALA A 175 14.49 8.58 10.82
C ALA A 175 14.21 9.32 9.49
N SER A 176 14.88 8.92 8.42
CA SER A 176 14.57 9.42 7.07
C SER A 176 13.14 9.09 6.62
N THR A 177 12.53 8.09 7.25
CA THR A 177 11.13 7.65 7.06
C THR A 177 10.13 8.37 7.96
N ALA A 178 10.55 9.30 8.82
CA ALA A 178 9.68 10.03 9.75
C ALA A 178 8.43 10.65 9.10
N PRO A 179 8.49 11.20 7.86
CA PRO A 179 7.29 11.72 7.20
C PRO A 179 6.18 10.69 6.98
N PHE A 180 6.51 9.42 6.75
CA PHE A 180 5.50 8.36 6.64
C PHE A 180 4.84 8.09 7.98
N TYR A 181 5.62 8.06 9.06
CA TYR A 181 5.11 7.88 10.43
C TYR A 181 4.20 9.04 10.86
N GLN A 182 4.53 10.27 10.43
CA GLN A 182 3.68 11.45 10.65
C GLN A 182 2.35 11.32 9.92
N CYS A 183 2.34 10.81 8.69
CA CYS A 183 1.13 10.56 7.92
C CYS A 183 0.24 9.49 8.59
N CYS A 184 0.84 8.37 9.00
CA CYS A 184 0.13 7.31 9.73
C CYS A 184 -0.46 7.84 11.06
N LYS A 185 0.31 8.64 11.82
CA LYS A 185 -0.17 9.28 13.06
C LYS A 185 -1.33 10.23 12.79
N ALA A 186 -1.24 11.06 11.73
CA ALA A 186 -2.33 11.95 11.33
C ALA A 186 -3.63 11.18 11.06
N LEU A 187 -3.52 10.05 10.35
CA LEU A 187 -4.67 9.21 10.04
C LEU A 187 -5.25 8.56 11.30
N ALA A 188 -4.39 8.11 12.23
CA ALA A 188 -4.82 7.55 13.51
C ALA A 188 -5.57 8.58 14.36
N GLU A 189 -5.07 9.82 14.44
CA GLU A 189 -5.77 10.93 15.12
C GLU A 189 -7.13 11.22 14.48
N TYR A 190 -7.18 11.26 13.15
CA TYR A 190 -8.44 11.46 12.43
C TYR A 190 -9.47 10.37 12.74
N ARG A 191 -9.07 9.09 12.69
CA ARG A 191 -9.97 7.95 12.97
C ARG A 191 -10.48 7.95 14.42
N GLN A 192 -9.73 8.50 15.36
CA GLN A 192 -10.12 8.67 16.76
C GLN A 192 -10.98 9.93 17.02
N GLY A 193 -11.19 10.78 16.02
CA GLY A 193 -11.94 12.03 16.17
C GLY A 193 -11.11 13.19 16.73
N HIS A 194 -9.81 13.06 16.87
CA HIS A 194 -8.89 14.09 17.35
C HIS A 194 -8.47 15.01 16.18
N PHE A 195 -9.43 15.67 15.58
CA PHE A 195 -9.25 16.38 14.31
C PHE A 195 -8.19 17.49 14.33
N ALA A 196 -8.03 18.21 15.45
CA ALA A 196 -6.98 19.22 15.57
C ALA A 196 -5.57 18.59 15.55
N GLY A 197 -5.36 17.50 16.28
CA GLY A 197 -4.11 16.73 16.23
C GLY A 197 -3.84 16.14 14.84
N ALA A 198 -4.88 15.64 14.17
CA ALA A 198 -4.77 15.15 12.80
C ALA A 198 -4.28 16.24 11.83
N VAL A 199 -4.79 17.48 11.95
CA VAL A 199 -4.31 18.62 11.15
C VAL A 199 -2.83 18.89 11.39
N GLU A 200 -2.39 18.97 12.65
CA GLU A 200 -0.99 19.24 12.96
C GLU A 200 -0.01 18.21 12.38
N TRP A 201 -0.35 16.93 12.50
CA TRP A 201 0.48 15.85 11.95
C TRP A 201 0.44 15.80 10.43
N ALA A 202 -0.72 16.00 9.82
CA ALA A 202 -0.86 15.99 8.38
C ALA A 202 -0.16 17.19 7.71
N GLU A 203 -0.15 18.38 8.33
CA GLU A 203 0.63 19.53 7.84
C GLU A 203 2.15 19.28 7.83
N ARG A 204 2.64 18.50 8.79
CA ARG A 204 4.05 18.05 8.79
C ARG A 204 4.29 17.05 7.68
N ALA A 205 3.42 16.03 7.55
CA ALA A 205 3.52 14.99 6.54
C ALA A 205 3.39 15.53 5.11
N ALA A 206 2.59 16.57 4.87
CA ALA A 206 2.43 17.20 3.55
C ALA A 206 3.72 17.84 3.00
N LYS A 207 4.74 18.03 3.82
CA LYS A 207 6.07 18.51 3.41
C LYS A 207 6.97 17.38 2.86
N ASN A 208 6.48 16.15 2.86
CA ASN A 208 7.19 14.99 2.37
C ASN A 208 7.49 15.11 0.86
N PRO A 209 8.70 14.75 0.40
CA PRO A 209 9.03 14.77 -1.03
C PRO A 209 8.38 13.61 -1.81
N PHE A 210 7.79 12.62 -1.13
CA PHE A 210 7.13 11.48 -1.79
C PHE A 210 5.67 11.81 -2.15
N PRO A 211 5.30 11.84 -3.44
CA PRO A 211 4.01 12.32 -3.89
C PRO A 211 2.80 11.59 -3.27
N TYR A 212 2.85 10.26 -3.19
CA TYR A 212 1.76 9.47 -2.59
C TYR A 212 1.55 9.81 -1.11
N SER A 213 2.62 9.96 -0.32
CA SER A 213 2.52 10.36 1.08
C SER A 213 2.02 11.80 1.24
N GLN A 214 2.39 12.69 0.32
CA GLN A 214 1.87 14.06 0.28
C GLN A 214 0.38 14.08 -0.04
N ALA A 215 -0.08 13.27 -1.01
CA ALA A 215 -1.49 13.16 -1.36
C ALA A 215 -2.33 12.55 -0.21
N GLU A 216 -1.83 11.52 0.49
CA GLU A 216 -2.44 10.99 1.70
C GLU A 216 -2.62 12.09 2.76
N ALA A 217 -1.56 12.86 3.02
CA ALA A 217 -1.59 13.94 4.00
C ALA A 217 -2.63 15.01 3.64
N TYR A 218 -2.75 15.40 2.38
CA TYR A 218 -3.77 16.34 1.93
C TYR A 218 -5.19 15.79 2.06
N ALA A 219 -5.41 14.50 1.80
CA ALA A 219 -6.71 13.87 2.03
C ALA A 219 -7.10 13.92 3.52
N ILE A 220 -6.16 13.61 4.42
CA ILE A 220 -6.38 13.68 5.87
C ILE A 220 -6.63 15.12 6.32
N LEU A 221 -5.88 16.09 5.80
CA LEU A 221 -6.10 17.53 6.06
C LEU A 221 -7.51 17.96 5.63
N ALA A 222 -7.93 17.56 4.42
CA ALA A 222 -9.25 17.89 3.89
C ALA A 222 -10.36 17.36 4.80
N MET A 223 -10.30 16.09 5.17
CA MET A 223 -11.28 15.47 6.05
C MET A 223 -11.29 16.10 7.44
N SER A 224 -10.11 16.31 8.04
CA SER A 224 -9.97 16.85 9.41
C SER A 224 -10.47 18.29 9.51
N ARG A 225 -10.10 19.15 8.56
CA ARG A 225 -10.57 20.55 8.50
C ARG A 225 -12.07 20.65 8.27
N TYR A 226 -12.63 19.74 7.47
CA TYR A 226 -14.08 19.68 7.29
C TYR A 226 -14.81 19.35 8.59
N GLN A 227 -14.31 18.40 9.38
CA GLN A 227 -14.87 18.09 10.70
C GLN A 227 -14.77 19.29 11.66
N LEU A 228 -13.70 20.07 11.57
CA LEU A 228 -13.51 21.32 12.32
C LEU A 228 -14.33 22.50 11.78
N LYS A 229 -15.20 22.28 10.76
CA LYS A 229 -16.01 23.32 10.10
C LYS A 229 -15.20 24.37 9.33
N GLN A 230 -13.96 24.09 9.01
CA GLN A 230 -13.05 24.91 8.19
C GLN A 230 -13.24 24.56 6.71
N VAL A 231 -14.44 24.78 6.18
CA VAL A 231 -14.85 24.23 4.86
C VAL A 231 -13.99 24.76 3.70
N ALA A 232 -13.59 26.04 3.74
CA ALA A 232 -12.74 26.61 2.69
C ALA A 232 -11.36 25.93 2.65
N ASP A 233 -10.74 25.77 3.81
CA ASP A 233 -9.43 25.13 3.93
C ASP A 233 -9.50 23.63 3.63
N ALA A 234 -10.60 22.97 3.97
CA ALA A 234 -10.85 21.57 3.62
C ALA A 234 -10.89 21.38 2.09
N ARG A 235 -11.62 22.24 1.37
CA ARG A 235 -11.66 22.20 -0.10
C ARG A 235 -10.31 22.49 -0.74
N ALA A 236 -9.57 23.48 -0.21
CA ALA A 236 -8.21 23.78 -0.68
C ALA A 236 -7.28 22.59 -0.52
N ALA A 237 -7.32 21.91 0.63
CA ALA A 237 -6.53 20.70 0.87
C ALA A 237 -6.93 19.56 -0.09
N LEU A 238 -8.23 19.36 -0.35
CA LEU A 238 -8.72 18.36 -1.29
C LEU A 238 -8.18 18.60 -2.71
N VAL A 239 -8.27 19.85 -3.20
CA VAL A 239 -7.73 20.25 -4.52
C VAL A 239 -6.22 19.99 -4.59
N ASN A 240 -5.46 20.26 -3.52
CA ASN A 240 -4.04 19.97 -3.48
C ASN A 240 -3.76 18.46 -3.59
N GLY A 241 -4.53 17.61 -2.92
CA GLY A 241 -4.41 16.16 -3.02
C GLY A 241 -4.68 15.67 -4.45
N ASP A 242 -5.76 16.14 -5.07
CA ASP A 242 -6.10 15.81 -6.47
C ASP A 242 -5.01 16.28 -7.44
N THR A 243 -4.43 17.46 -7.21
CA THR A 243 -3.34 17.99 -8.02
C THR A 243 -2.12 17.09 -7.96
N VAL A 244 -1.70 16.66 -6.76
CA VAL A 244 -0.58 15.73 -6.60
C VAL A 244 -0.83 14.43 -7.35
N VAL A 245 -2.04 13.86 -7.26
CA VAL A 245 -2.42 12.65 -8.01
C VAL A 245 -2.34 12.91 -9.52
N ALA A 246 -2.91 14.01 -10.01
CA ALA A 246 -2.92 14.34 -11.44
C ALA A 246 -1.50 14.51 -12.04
N GLU A 247 -0.57 15.02 -11.24
CA GLU A 247 0.82 15.26 -11.67
C GLU A 247 1.71 14.03 -11.57
N HIS A 248 1.49 13.19 -10.56
CA HIS A 248 2.45 12.15 -10.16
C HIS A 248 1.94 10.72 -10.31
N LEU A 249 0.62 10.49 -10.38
CA LEU A 249 0.12 9.15 -10.64
C LEU A 249 0.64 8.67 -12.01
N PRO A 250 1.29 7.50 -12.09
CA PRO A 250 1.86 7.04 -13.34
C PRO A 250 0.82 6.94 -14.45
N LYS A 251 1.01 7.71 -15.53
CA LYS A 251 0.16 7.67 -16.74
C LYS A 251 0.54 6.47 -17.61
N LEU A 252 0.50 5.28 -17.05
CA LEU A 252 0.89 4.03 -17.72
C LEU A 252 -0.23 3.39 -18.56
N GLY A 253 -1.28 4.16 -18.85
CA GLY A 253 -2.49 3.71 -19.52
C GLY A 253 -3.59 3.29 -18.53
N PRO A 254 -4.80 2.96 -19.01
CA PRO A 254 -5.92 2.67 -18.13
C PRO A 254 -5.59 1.52 -17.16
N GLN A 255 -5.84 1.75 -15.90
CA GLN A 255 -5.69 0.78 -14.81
C GLN A 255 -4.23 0.31 -14.55
N ARG A 256 -3.21 1.10 -14.90
CA ARG A 256 -1.82 0.75 -14.60
C ARG A 256 -1.26 1.65 -13.51
N LEU A 257 -1.00 1.04 -12.36
CA LEU A 257 -0.21 1.67 -11.29
C LEU A 257 1.26 1.24 -11.42
N GLY A 258 2.17 2.11 -10.99
CA GLY A 258 3.60 1.80 -10.93
C GLY A 258 3.96 0.87 -9.79
N LEU A 259 5.23 0.90 -9.36
CA LEU A 259 5.74 0.09 -8.25
C LEU A 259 5.11 0.49 -6.91
N ASP A 260 4.74 1.75 -6.76
CA ASP A 260 4.10 2.30 -5.55
C ASP A 260 2.56 2.07 -5.55
N TRP A 261 2.08 1.03 -6.22
CA TRP A 261 0.64 0.75 -6.39
C TRP A 261 -0.12 0.65 -5.06
N ARG A 262 0.50 0.14 -4.01
CA ARG A 262 -0.09 0.02 -2.67
C ARG A 262 -0.45 1.39 -2.13
N ASP A 263 0.52 2.30 -2.14
CA ASP A 263 0.35 3.66 -1.64
C ASP A 263 -0.67 4.43 -2.48
N TRP A 264 -0.66 4.28 -3.80
CA TRP A 264 -1.66 4.91 -4.66
C TRP A 264 -3.07 4.38 -4.41
N ILE A 265 -3.25 3.10 -4.07
CA ILE A 265 -4.56 2.57 -3.65
C ILE A 265 -5.02 3.25 -2.35
N ILE A 266 -4.13 3.39 -1.38
CA ILE A 266 -4.44 4.07 -0.11
C ILE A 266 -4.81 5.54 -0.35
N VAL A 267 -4.05 6.25 -1.18
CA VAL A 267 -4.35 7.63 -1.60
C VAL A 267 -5.76 7.75 -2.16
N HIS A 268 -6.10 6.89 -3.12
CA HIS A 268 -7.42 6.92 -3.73
C HIS A 268 -8.55 6.64 -2.72
N ALA A 269 -8.36 5.66 -1.84
CA ALA A 269 -9.34 5.36 -0.80
C ALA A 269 -9.59 6.56 0.13
N LEU A 270 -8.54 7.27 0.53
CA LEU A 270 -8.64 8.44 1.41
C LEU A 270 -9.23 9.67 0.67
N LEU A 271 -8.85 9.90 -0.58
CA LEU A 271 -9.43 10.99 -1.39
C LEU A 271 -10.91 10.74 -1.71
N ASP A 272 -11.29 9.49 -2.03
CA ASP A 272 -12.71 9.15 -2.24
C ASP A 272 -13.54 9.39 -0.96
N GLU A 273 -12.99 9.06 0.22
CA GLU A 273 -13.62 9.39 1.50
C GLU A 273 -13.74 10.90 1.69
N ALA A 274 -12.69 11.66 1.38
CA ALA A 274 -12.68 13.11 1.50
C ALA A 274 -13.69 13.78 0.54
N HIS A 275 -13.77 13.34 -0.72
CA HIS A 275 -14.77 13.79 -1.69
C HIS A 275 -16.19 13.46 -1.23
N GLY A 276 -16.42 12.24 -0.75
CA GLY A 276 -17.71 11.83 -0.22
C GLY A 276 -18.17 12.72 0.94
N LEU A 277 -17.25 13.05 1.84
CA LEU A 277 -17.51 13.86 3.01
C LEU A 277 -17.76 15.34 2.68
N ILE A 278 -16.97 15.93 1.79
CA ILE A 278 -16.95 17.40 1.53
C ILE A 278 -17.94 17.80 0.44
N GLU A 279 -18.09 16.99 -0.59
CA GLU A 279 -18.89 17.28 -1.78
C GLU A 279 -20.24 16.55 -1.79
N GLY A 280 -20.47 15.62 -0.86
CA GLY A 280 -21.69 14.81 -0.80
C GLY A 280 -21.82 13.84 -1.98
N ALA A 281 -20.72 13.61 -2.70
CA ALA A 281 -20.69 12.63 -3.77
C ALA A 281 -20.85 11.24 -3.15
N THR A 282 -21.92 10.52 -3.51
CA THR A 282 -22.05 9.11 -3.14
C THR A 282 -20.87 8.36 -3.75
N SER A 283 -20.03 7.83 -2.90
CA SER A 283 -18.94 6.91 -3.29
C SER A 283 -19.57 5.65 -3.93
N THR A 284 -19.91 5.77 -5.20
CA THR A 284 -20.42 4.66 -6.00
C THR A 284 -19.24 4.12 -6.80
N ASN A 285 -18.61 3.11 -6.27
CA ASN A 285 -17.48 2.37 -6.85
C ASN A 285 -16.23 3.23 -7.05
N MET A 286 -15.16 2.83 -6.38
CA MET A 286 -13.81 3.36 -6.59
C MET A 286 -13.52 3.35 -8.11
N LYS A 287 -13.85 4.46 -8.77
CA LYS A 287 -13.60 4.62 -10.20
C LYS A 287 -12.18 5.10 -10.34
N TRP A 288 -11.30 4.17 -10.62
CA TRP A 288 -9.97 4.46 -11.12
C TRP A 288 -10.11 5.26 -12.43
N ARG A 289 -10.17 6.60 -12.33
CA ARG A 289 -10.28 7.53 -13.46
C ARG A 289 -8.91 7.89 -14.02
#